data_2de4fc059b75ee5675ece89236198d6d
#
_entry.id   2de4fc059b75ee5675ece89236198d6d
#
_cell.length_a   1.000
_cell.length_b   1.000
_cell.length_c   1.000
_cell.angle_alpha   90.00
_cell.angle_beta   90.00
_cell.angle_gamma   90.00
#
_symmetry.space_group_name_H-M   'P 1'
#
loop_
_entity.id
_entity.type
_entity.pdbx_description
1 polymer ?
#
loop_
_entity_poly.entity_id
_entity_poly.type
_entity_poly.pdbx_seq_one_letter_code
_entity_poly.pdbx_strand_id
1 'polypeptide(L)'
;MLAQFLQFLFSGVTVGATYGLAALGFTLIYNASNVINFAQGEFIMLGGMLAVFFTQAGLPLPVALVLSILVPAIVGVLLEKLAIEPVKGAETVTLIIITIGASLVLRGLIQVWLGKGTHSLPAFSGEVPMAVLGATLMPQSLWVLGVTVVVVVALWYFFNRTMHGKAMLATSFNRVAAELVGINTSWVLFMSFAMSAALGALGGILVTPITLTSYDVGIMLGLKGFVAAVVGGLGNGLGAVLGGLLVGILEAMGAGYISSAYKDAIPFVLILFMLFFMPRGLFGGKSSDRV
;
A
#
# COMPACT_ATOMS: atom_id res chain seq x y z
N MET A 1 -4.98 -28.09 -16.64
CA MET A 1 -3.72 -27.55 -16.13
C MET A 1 -3.49 -26.09 -16.55
N LEU A 2 -3.52 -25.73 -17.86
CA LEU A 2 -3.31 -24.35 -18.31
C LEU A 2 -4.36 -23.37 -17.73
N ALA A 3 -5.64 -23.70 -17.79
CA ALA A 3 -6.71 -22.85 -17.26
C ALA A 3 -6.58 -22.62 -15.75
N GLN A 4 -6.19 -23.65 -15.00
CA GLN A 4 -5.97 -23.56 -13.56
C GLN A 4 -4.75 -22.68 -13.22
N PHE A 5 -3.65 -22.82 -13.96
CA PHE A 5 -2.48 -21.96 -13.84
C PHE A 5 -2.84 -20.50 -14.12
N LEU A 6 -3.57 -20.23 -15.21
CA LEU A 6 -4.02 -18.88 -15.56
C LEU A 6 -4.96 -18.31 -14.50
N GLN A 7 -5.83 -19.13 -13.90
CA GLN A 7 -6.71 -18.70 -12.82
C GLN A 7 -5.92 -18.19 -11.61
N PHE A 8 -4.91 -18.95 -11.18
CA PHE A 8 -4.05 -18.54 -10.06
C PHE A 8 -3.19 -17.33 -10.42
N LEU A 9 -2.70 -17.26 -11.65
CA LEU A 9 -1.95 -16.10 -12.14
C LEU A 9 -2.79 -14.83 -12.13
N PHE A 10 -4.01 -14.86 -12.67
CA PHE A 10 -4.90 -13.69 -12.68
C PHE A 10 -5.27 -13.24 -11.25
N SER A 11 -5.59 -14.20 -10.37
CA SER A 11 -5.84 -13.90 -8.97
C SER A 11 -4.61 -13.29 -8.30
N GLY A 12 -3.43 -13.89 -8.50
CA GLY A 12 -2.18 -13.43 -7.93
C GLY A 12 -1.76 -12.04 -8.41
N VAL A 13 -1.91 -11.76 -9.70
CA VAL A 13 -1.61 -10.42 -10.26
C VAL A 13 -2.59 -9.38 -9.72
N THR A 14 -3.88 -9.72 -9.58
CA THR A 14 -4.88 -8.81 -9.02
C THR A 14 -4.57 -8.45 -7.57
N VAL A 15 -4.38 -9.44 -6.71
CA VAL A 15 -4.05 -9.22 -5.29
C VAL A 15 -2.66 -8.60 -5.16
N GLY A 16 -1.70 -9.03 -5.97
CA GLY A 16 -0.35 -8.46 -6.01
C GLY A 16 -0.30 -6.99 -6.39
N ALA A 17 -1.20 -6.53 -7.25
CA ALA A 17 -1.33 -5.11 -7.58
C ALA A 17 -1.75 -4.27 -6.36
N THR A 18 -2.66 -4.77 -5.51
CA THR A 18 -3.05 -4.09 -4.26
C THR A 18 -1.90 -4.08 -3.24
N TYR A 19 -1.12 -5.17 -3.15
CA TYR A 19 0.10 -5.18 -2.34
C TYR A 19 1.14 -4.18 -2.87
N GLY A 20 1.23 -4.02 -4.19
CA GLY A 20 2.08 -3.01 -4.83
C GLY A 20 1.68 -1.58 -4.46
N LEU A 21 0.38 -1.25 -4.42
CA LEU A 21 -0.12 0.05 -3.97
C LEU A 21 0.22 0.30 -2.49
N ALA A 22 0.03 -0.70 -1.64
CA ALA A 22 0.44 -0.64 -0.23
C ALA A 22 1.95 -0.43 -0.08
N ALA A 23 2.75 -1.17 -0.85
CA ALA A 23 4.22 -1.08 -0.87
C ALA A 23 4.72 0.28 -1.36
N LEU A 24 4.05 0.89 -2.35
CA LEU A 24 4.32 2.27 -2.77
C LEU A 24 4.10 3.25 -1.62
N GLY A 25 3.03 3.08 -0.84
CA GLY A 25 2.78 3.89 0.34
C GLY A 25 3.92 3.79 1.38
N PHE A 26 4.38 2.58 1.70
CA PHE A 26 5.55 2.39 2.56
C PHE A 26 6.80 3.07 2.00
N THR A 27 7.05 2.90 0.71
CA THR A 27 8.23 3.46 0.03
C THR A 27 8.24 4.99 0.05
N LEU A 28 7.07 5.64 -0.12
CA LEU A 28 6.97 7.11 -0.08
C LEU A 28 7.38 7.68 1.29
N ILE A 29 6.86 7.12 2.36
CA ILE A 29 7.19 7.58 3.72
C ILE A 29 8.64 7.25 4.05
N TYR A 30 9.10 6.04 3.71
CA TYR A 30 10.49 5.63 3.93
C TYR A 30 11.48 6.57 3.24
N ASN A 31 11.23 6.96 1.99
CA ASN A 31 12.07 7.89 1.25
C ASN A 31 12.13 9.29 1.87
N ALA A 32 11.08 9.73 2.55
CA ALA A 32 11.03 11.05 3.18
C ALA A 32 11.58 11.07 4.61
N SER A 33 11.47 9.96 5.35
CA SER A 33 11.75 9.90 6.79
C SER A 33 12.81 8.88 7.19
N ASN A 34 13.17 7.94 6.32
CA ASN A 34 13.93 6.72 6.63
C ASN A 34 13.27 5.84 7.72
N VAL A 35 11.97 6.00 7.94
CA VAL A 35 11.19 5.26 8.93
C VAL A 35 10.08 4.49 8.25
N ILE A 36 9.83 3.27 8.74
CA ILE A 36 8.72 2.44 8.31
C ILE A 36 7.47 2.84 9.10
N ASN A 37 6.40 3.24 8.40
CA ASN A 37 5.13 3.59 9.02
C ASN A 37 4.22 2.36 9.10
N PHE A 38 4.11 1.74 10.27
CA PHE A 38 3.23 0.59 10.47
C PHE A 38 1.73 0.93 10.50
N ALA A 39 1.35 2.21 10.52
CA ALA A 39 -0.04 2.62 10.31
C ALA A 39 -0.47 2.57 8.83
N GLN A 40 0.42 2.21 7.88
CA GLN A 40 0.10 2.13 6.46
C GLN A 40 -1.05 1.15 6.16
N GLY A 41 -1.11 0.03 6.87
CA GLY A 41 -2.21 -0.92 6.74
C GLY A 41 -3.58 -0.34 7.11
N GLU A 42 -3.61 0.56 8.09
CA GLU A 42 -4.86 1.20 8.51
C GLU A 42 -5.41 2.17 7.47
N PHE A 43 -4.56 2.76 6.62
CA PHE A 43 -5.05 3.56 5.49
C PHE A 43 -5.76 2.69 4.45
N ILE A 44 -5.32 1.43 4.28
CA ILE A 44 -6.00 0.45 3.42
C ILE A 44 -7.39 0.12 4.01
N MET A 45 -7.43 -0.19 5.29
CA MET A 45 -8.68 -0.44 6.04
C MET A 45 -9.62 0.77 5.96
N LEU A 46 -9.11 1.98 6.23
CA LEU A 46 -9.91 3.21 6.17
C LEU A 46 -10.51 3.42 4.78
N GLY A 47 -9.75 3.20 3.70
CA GLY A 47 -10.25 3.32 2.33
C GLY A 47 -11.44 2.40 2.07
N GLY A 48 -11.31 1.11 2.38
CA GLY A 48 -12.37 0.12 2.21
C GLY A 48 -13.60 0.40 3.09
N MET A 49 -13.39 0.60 4.39
CA MET A 49 -14.48 0.83 5.36
C MET A 49 -15.25 2.12 5.07
N LEU A 50 -14.56 3.21 4.75
CA LEU A 50 -15.21 4.50 4.41
C LEU A 50 -15.95 4.42 3.07
N ALA A 51 -15.44 3.69 2.08
CA ALA A 51 -16.14 3.48 0.82
C ALA A 51 -17.48 2.77 1.03
N VAL A 52 -17.49 1.73 1.86
CA VAL A 52 -18.72 1.05 2.26
C VAL A 52 -19.66 1.99 3.01
N PHE A 53 -19.14 2.70 4.03
CA PHE A 53 -19.93 3.61 4.84
C PHE A 53 -20.62 4.71 4.02
N PHE A 54 -19.85 5.40 3.16
CA PHE A 54 -20.40 6.48 2.32
C PHE A 54 -21.40 5.96 1.28
N THR A 55 -21.18 4.79 0.72
CA THR A 55 -22.10 4.16 -0.22
C THR A 55 -23.40 3.76 0.48
N GLN A 56 -23.32 3.18 1.68
CA GLN A 56 -24.49 2.82 2.50
C GLN A 56 -25.26 4.07 3.01
N ALA A 57 -24.56 5.19 3.21
CA ALA A 57 -25.18 6.47 3.52
C ALA A 57 -25.92 7.11 2.33
N GLY A 58 -25.95 6.45 1.16
CA GLY A 58 -26.68 6.89 -0.01
C GLY A 58 -25.93 7.88 -0.91
N LEU A 59 -24.62 8.07 -0.71
CA LEU A 59 -23.82 8.90 -1.59
C LEU A 59 -23.59 8.20 -2.95
N PRO A 60 -23.60 8.95 -4.07
CA PRO A 60 -23.20 8.40 -5.36
C PRO A 60 -21.81 7.80 -5.31
N LEU A 61 -21.62 6.64 -5.94
CA LEU A 61 -20.34 5.89 -5.88
C LEU A 61 -19.10 6.75 -6.16
N PRO A 62 -19.04 7.61 -7.21
CA PRO A 62 -17.85 8.44 -7.44
C PRO A 62 -17.53 9.39 -6.28
N VAL A 63 -18.56 9.97 -5.64
CA VAL A 63 -18.39 10.86 -4.49
C VAL A 63 -17.91 10.07 -3.28
N ALA A 64 -18.50 8.91 -3.02
CA ALA A 64 -18.09 8.00 -1.96
C ALA A 64 -16.61 7.60 -2.10
N LEU A 65 -16.16 7.24 -3.31
CA LEU A 65 -14.77 6.86 -3.58
C LEU A 65 -13.80 8.03 -3.36
N VAL A 66 -14.13 9.23 -3.84
CA VAL A 66 -13.29 10.42 -3.64
C VAL A 66 -13.15 10.76 -2.16
N LEU A 67 -14.24 10.76 -1.40
CA LEU A 67 -14.21 11.02 0.04
C LEU A 67 -13.42 9.93 0.79
N SER A 68 -13.52 8.68 0.35
CA SER A 68 -12.78 7.55 0.93
C SER A 68 -11.28 7.57 0.64
N ILE A 69 -10.81 8.41 -0.25
CA ILE A 69 -9.39 8.71 -0.46
C ILE A 69 -9.00 9.97 0.32
N LEU A 70 -9.82 11.02 0.28
CA LEU A 70 -9.50 12.30 0.92
C LEU A 70 -9.44 12.21 2.44
N VAL A 71 -10.39 11.49 3.07
CA VAL A 71 -10.41 11.35 4.54
C VAL A 71 -9.16 10.63 5.05
N PRO A 72 -8.75 9.46 4.52
CA PRO A 72 -7.48 8.85 4.92
C PRO A 72 -6.26 9.70 4.61
N ALA A 73 -6.24 10.47 3.50
CA ALA A 73 -5.16 11.40 3.22
C ALA A 73 -5.03 12.48 4.31
N ILE A 74 -6.16 13.03 4.79
CA ILE A 74 -6.20 13.97 5.92
C ILE A 74 -5.73 13.27 7.20
N VAL A 75 -6.17 12.04 7.46
CA VAL A 75 -5.71 11.24 8.62
C VAL A 75 -4.21 11.02 8.57
N GLY A 76 -3.64 10.73 7.39
CA GLY A 76 -2.19 10.60 7.20
C GLY A 76 -1.43 11.88 7.54
N VAL A 77 -1.95 13.04 7.11
CA VAL A 77 -1.42 14.35 7.47
C VAL A 77 -1.52 14.62 8.97
N LEU A 78 -2.65 14.30 9.58
CA LEU A 78 -2.82 14.46 11.03
C LEU A 78 -1.86 13.55 11.81
N LEU A 79 -1.64 12.33 11.34
CA LEU A 79 -0.66 11.43 11.93
C LEU A 79 0.76 12.02 11.88
N GLU A 80 1.15 12.57 10.73
CA GLU A 80 2.45 13.25 10.61
C GLU A 80 2.55 14.43 11.57
N LYS A 81 1.57 15.32 11.56
CA LYS A 81 1.57 16.57 12.34
C LYS A 81 1.50 16.35 13.85
N LEU A 82 0.67 15.39 14.30
CA LEU A 82 0.39 15.21 15.72
C LEU A 82 1.29 14.16 16.38
N ALA A 83 1.75 13.16 15.62
CA ALA A 83 2.48 12.04 16.20
C ALA A 83 3.96 11.99 15.76
N ILE A 84 4.30 12.40 14.53
CA ILE A 84 5.67 12.29 14.02
C ILE A 84 6.42 13.62 14.15
N GLU A 85 5.82 14.73 13.75
CA GLU A 85 6.47 16.04 13.77
C GLU A 85 6.94 16.48 15.17
N PRO A 86 6.19 16.28 16.28
CA PRO A 86 6.61 16.70 17.62
C PRO A 86 7.85 15.95 18.14
N VAL A 87 8.12 14.75 17.60
CA VAL A 87 9.24 13.90 18.02
C VAL A 87 10.36 13.86 16.97
N LYS A 88 10.52 14.92 16.19
CA LYS A 88 11.63 15.08 15.25
C LYS A 88 12.97 14.92 15.97
N GLY A 89 13.81 14.03 15.45
CA GLY A 89 15.10 13.71 16.06
C GLY A 89 15.07 12.53 17.04
N ALA A 90 13.90 11.92 17.30
CA ALA A 90 13.84 10.68 18.04
C ALA A 90 14.48 9.52 17.25
N GLU A 91 14.91 8.50 17.97
CA GLU A 91 15.43 7.29 17.35
C GLU A 91 14.38 6.58 16.48
N THR A 92 14.82 5.90 15.42
CA THR A 92 13.95 5.17 14.49
C THR A 92 12.98 4.22 15.21
N VAL A 93 13.43 3.54 16.26
CA VAL A 93 12.60 2.62 17.05
C VAL A 93 11.43 3.36 17.71
N THR A 94 11.67 4.55 18.25
CA THR A 94 10.61 5.38 18.87
C THR A 94 9.55 5.75 17.84
N LEU A 95 9.95 6.16 16.64
CA LEU A 95 9.00 6.51 15.56
C LEU A 95 8.19 5.28 15.10
N ILE A 96 8.81 4.10 15.03
CA ILE A 96 8.11 2.85 14.74
C ILE A 96 7.03 2.56 15.80
N ILE A 97 7.38 2.66 17.09
CA ILE A 97 6.44 2.43 18.20
C ILE A 97 5.26 3.41 18.13
N ILE A 98 5.52 4.68 17.80
CA ILE A 98 4.47 5.70 17.62
C ILE A 98 3.53 5.32 16.49
N THR A 99 4.04 4.86 15.34
CA THR A 99 3.18 4.44 14.21
C THR A 99 2.37 3.20 14.54
N ILE A 100 2.89 2.26 15.32
CA ILE A 100 2.15 1.10 15.83
C ILE A 100 1.04 1.56 16.79
N GLY A 101 1.34 2.49 17.72
CA GLY A 101 0.34 3.08 18.60
C GLY A 101 -0.78 3.79 17.82
N ALA A 102 -0.42 4.56 16.81
CA ALA A 102 -1.38 5.22 15.93
C ALA A 102 -2.26 4.20 15.15
N SER A 103 -1.67 3.11 14.67
CA SER A 103 -2.41 1.99 14.05
C SER A 103 -3.48 1.45 14.99
N LEU A 104 -3.13 1.18 16.26
CA LEU A 104 -4.08 0.70 17.26
C LEU A 104 -5.21 1.70 17.51
N VAL A 105 -4.92 3.00 17.58
CA VAL A 105 -5.92 4.06 17.76
C VAL A 105 -6.87 4.10 16.56
N LEU A 106 -6.35 4.14 15.34
CA LEU A 106 -7.17 4.20 14.12
C LEU A 106 -8.10 2.99 14.02
N ARG A 107 -7.57 1.80 14.27
CA ARG A 107 -8.35 0.56 14.27
C ARG A 107 -9.43 0.57 15.35
N GLY A 108 -9.08 0.97 16.57
CA GLY A 108 -10.02 1.10 17.67
C GLY A 108 -11.15 2.08 17.37
N LEU A 109 -10.85 3.23 16.79
CA LEU A 109 -11.86 4.22 16.38
C LEU A 109 -12.84 3.63 15.35
N ILE A 110 -12.34 2.96 14.31
CA ILE A 110 -13.20 2.33 13.29
C ILE A 110 -14.02 1.20 13.89
N GLN A 111 -13.42 0.37 14.74
CA GLN A 111 -14.12 -0.71 15.43
C GLN A 111 -15.28 -0.21 16.29
N VAL A 112 -15.11 0.90 17.00
CA VAL A 112 -16.17 1.51 17.84
C VAL A 112 -17.22 2.17 16.96
N TRP A 113 -16.83 2.83 15.88
CA TRP A 113 -17.74 3.60 15.04
C TRP A 113 -18.52 2.74 14.04
N LEU A 114 -17.84 1.84 13.31
CA LEU A 114 -18.44 1.03 12.24
C LEU A 114 -18.69 -0.44 12.65
N GLY A 115 -18.27 -0.83 13.85
CA GLY A 115 -18.47 -2.18 14.38
C GLY A 115 -17.38 -3.17 13.97
N LYS A 116 -17.60 -4.45 14.33
CA LYS A 116 -16.66 -5.57 14.12
C LYS A 116 -17.02 -6.44 12.91
N GLY A 117 -18.12 -6.13 12.24
CA GLY A 117 -18.61 -6.91 11.10
C GLY A 117 -17.71 -6.81 9.87
N THR A 118 -17.87 -7.79 8.99
CA THR A 118 -17.33 -7.72 7.63
C THR A 118 -18.32 -7.00 6.72
N HIS A 119 -17.82 -6.16 5.85
CA HIS A 119 -18.62 -5.34 4.94
C HIS A 119 -18.22 -5.59 3.50
N SER A 120 -19.18 -5.51 2.57
CA SER A 120 -18.95 -5.62 1.13
C SER A 120 -19.19 -4.30 0.43
N LEU A 121 -18.43 -4.05 -0.62
CA LEU A 121 -18.68 -2.98 -1.56
C LEU A 121 -19.10 -3.61 -2.89
N PRO A 122 -20.16 -3.15 -3.56
CA PRO A 122 -20.54 -3.67 -4.86
C PRO A 122 -19.42 -3.45 -5.89
N ALA A 123 -19.24 -4.42 -6.79
CA ALA A 123 -18.26 -4.32 -7.88
C ALA A 123 -18.61 -3.15 -8.82
N PHE A 124 -17.59 -2.44 -9.31
CA PHE A 124 -17.78 -1.19 -10.08
C PHE A 124 -18.43 -1.39 -11.45
N SER A 125 -18.24 -2.57 -12.08
CA SER A 125 -18.72 -2.89 -13.43
C SER A 125 -19.51 -4.21 -13.50
N GLY A 126 -20.13 -4.61 -12.38
CA GLY A 126 -20.91 -5.83 -12.29
C GLY A 126 -20.07 -7.05 -11.85
N GLU A 127 -20.78 -8.14 -11.57
CA GLU A 127 -20.23 -9.35 -10.96
C GLU A 127 -20.11 -10.53 -11.94
N VAL A 128 -20.45 -10.33 -13.22
CA VAL A 128 -20.42 -11.41 -14.21
C VAL A 128 -18.98 -11.70 -14.62
N PRO A 129 -18.45 -12.91 -14.29
CA PRO A 129 -17.09 -13.28 -14.66
C PRO A 129 -16.90 -13.37 -16.16
N MET A 130 -15.75 -12.91 -16.67
CA MET A 130 -15.36 -13.05 -18.06
C MET A 130 -14.47 -14.31 -18.22
N ALA A 131 -14.78 -15.13 -19.20
CA ALA A 131 -13.95 -16.29 -19.53
C ALA A 131 -12.78 -15.86 -20.44
N VAL A 132 -11.55 -16.10 -20.00
CA VAL A 132 -10.32 -15.81 -20.75
C VAL A 132 -9.46 -17.07 -20.77
N LEU A 133 -9.28 -17.67 -21.94
CA LEU A 133 -8.47 -18.90 -22.14
C LEU A 133 -8.81 -20.04 -21.18
N GLY A 134 -10.11 -20.19 -20.83
CA GLY A 134 -10.60 -21.22 -19.91
C GLY A 134 -10.44 -20.88 -18.42
N ALA A 135 -9.88 -19.75 -18.08
CA ALA A 135 -9.88 -19.17 -16.73
C ALA A 135 -10.97 -18.09 -16.62
N THR A 136 -11.39 -17.76 -15.40
CA THR A 136 -12.38 -16.72 -15.11
C THR A 136 -11.70 -15.48 -14.54
N LEU A 137 -12.00 -14.32 -15.11
CA LEU A 137 -11.53 -13.03 -14.65
C LEU A 137 -12.73 -12.19 -14.20
N MET A 138 -12.68 -11.70 -12.95
CA MET A 138 -13.69 -10.75 -12.46
C MET A 138 -13.46 -9.36 -13.07
N PRO A 139 -14.53 -8.64 -13.50
CA PRO A 139 -14.38 -7.25 -14.00
C PRO A 139 -13.65 -6.33 -13.02
N GLN A 140 -13.83 -6.53 -11.72
CA GLN A 140 -13.14 -5.78 -10.67
C GLN A 140 -11.62 -5.92 -10.74
N SER A 141 -11.09 -7.07 -11.17
CA SER A 141 -9.65 -7.27 -11.37
C SER A 141 -9.06 -6.31 -12.42
N LEU A 142 -9.83 -6.00 -13.48
CA LEU A 142 -9.40 -5.02 -14.48
C LEU A 142 -9.32 -3.60 -13.90
N TRP A 143 -10.27 -3.23 -13.01
CA TRP A 143 -10.19 -1.97 -12.29
C TRP A 143 -8.96 -1.91 -11.39
N VAL A 144 -8.68 -2.96 -10.63
CA VAL A 144 -7.48 -3.03 -9.78
C VAL A 144 -6.21 -2.83 -10.63
N LEU A 145 -6.06 -3.56 -11.72
CA LEU A 145 -4.88 -3.47 -12.59
C LEU A 145 -4.80 -2.13 -13.30
N GLY A 146 -5.91 -1.66 -13.89
CA GLY A 146 -5.97 -0.39 -14.62
C GLY A 146 -5.62 0.80 -13.73
N VAL A 147 -6.24 0.88 -12.54
CA VAL A 147 -5.95 1.95 -11.58
C VAL A 147 -4.51 1.86 -11.07
N THR A 148 -4.00 0.66 -10.80
CA THR A 148 -2.60 0.49 -10.38
C THR A 148 -1.63 1.02 -11.45
N VAL A 149 -1.85 0.69 -12.73
CA VAL A 149 -1.04 1.22 -13.83
C VAL A 149 -1.13 2.75 -13.90
N VAL A 150 -2.34 3.31 -13.82
CA VAL A 150 -2.54 4.78 -13.83
C VAL A 150 -1.79 5.44 -12.67
N VAL A 151 -1.87 4.87 -11.46
CA VAL A 151 -1.16 5.37 -10.28
C VAL A 151 0.36 5.31 -10.48
N VAL A 152 0.88 4.20 -10.98
CA VAL A 152 2.33 4.05 -11.24
C VAL A 152 2.82 5.09 -12.26
N VAL A 153 2.07 5.28 -13.36
CA VAL A 153 2.38 6.29 -14.37
C VAL A 153 2.28 7.71 -13.81
N ALA A 154 1.24 7.99 -13.02
CA ALA A 154 1.05 9.29 -12.37
C ALA A 154 2.19 9.62 -11.39
N LEU A 155 2.61 8.66 -10.57
CA LEU A 155 3.73 8.81 -9.65
C LEU A 155 5.05 8.98 -10.42
N TRP A 156 5.28 8.18 -11.46
CA TRP A 156 6.44 8.35 -12.31
C TRP A 156 6.51 9.76 -12.92
N TYR A 157 5.38 10.25 -13.45
CA TYR A 157 5.28 11.62 -13.98
C TYR A 157 5.52 12.66 -12.87
N PHE A 158 4.88 12.49 -11.71
CA PHE A 158 5.03 13.39 -10.56
C PHE A 158 6.51 13.53 -10.15
N PHE A 159 7.20 12.40 -9.93
CA PHE A 159 8.58 12.42 -9.48
C PHE A 159 9.57 12.95 -10.54
N ASN A 160 9.35 12.66 -11.81
CA ASN A 160 10.30 13.01 -12.86
C ASN A 160 10.03 14.39 -13.48
N ARG A 161 8.79 14.88 -13.44
CA ARG A 161 8.39 16.09 -14.18
C ARG A 161 7.97 17.26 -13.30
N THR A 162 7.60 17.05 -12.03
CA THR A 162 7.16 18.15 -11.16
C THR A 162 8.27 18.63 -10.22
N MET A 163 8.24 19.90 -9.83
CA MET A 163 9.19 20.47 -8.87
C MET A 163 9.03 19.81 -7.48
N HIS A 164 7.80 19.55 -7.07
CA HIS A 164 7.51 18.89 -5.80
C HIS A 164 8.02 17.45 -5.74
N GLY A 165 7.84 16.69 -6.81
CA GLY A 165 8.38 15.34 -6.91
C GLY A 165 9.91 15.30 -6.91
N LYS A 166 10.55 16.24 -7.62
CA LYS A 166 12.02 16.38 -7.59
C LYS A 166 12.54 16.78 -6.20
N ALA A 167 11.83 17.65 -5.48
CA ALA A 167 12.15 18.01 -4.10
C ALA A 167 12.06 16.79 -3.16
N MET A 168 11.03 15.95 -3.32
CA MET A 168 10.91 14.69 -2.58
C MET A 168 12.08 13.73 -2.89
N LEU A 169 12.45 13.57 -4.16
CA LEU A 169 13.60 12.76 -4.56
C LEU A 169 14.92 13.31 -3.99
N ALA A 170 15.15 14.61 -4.06
CA ALA A 170 16.34 15.23 -3.48
C ALA A 170 16.43 14.96 -1.97
N THR A 171 15.31 15.09 -1.25
CA THR A 171 15.24 14.81 0.20
C THR A 171 15.54 13.34 0.50
N SER A 172 15.11 12.40 -0.35
CA SER A 172 15.37 10.97 -0.16
C SER A 172 16.83 10.59 -0.34
N PHE A 173 17.59 11.32 -1.15
CA PHE A 173 19.03 11.09 -1.32
C PHE A 173 19.85 11.67 -0.17
N ASN A 174 19.58 12.91 0.22
CA ASN A 174 20.26 13.55 1.34
C ASN A 174 19.41 14.70 1.89
N ARG A 175 18.80 14.46 3.04
CA ARG A 175 17.92 15.43 3.70
C ARG A 175 18.63 16.74 4.06
N VAL A 176 19.86 16.63 4.60
CA VAL A 176 20.64 17.82 5.01
C VAL A 176 21.01 18.66 3.80
N ALA A 177 21.49 18.03 2.73
CA ALA A 177 21.81 18.74 1.50
C ALA A 177 20.56 19.38 0.86
N ALA A 178 19.41 18.72 0.92
CA ALA A 178 18.14 19.27 0.43
C ALA A 178 17.72 20.53 1.22
N GLU A 179 17.88 20.54 2.54
CA GLU A 179 17.63 21.70 3.40
C GLU A 179 18.57 22.87 3.07
N LEU A 180 19.85 22.60 2.83
CA LEU A 180 20.85 23.63 2.47
C LEU A 180 20.54 24.33 1.13
N VAL A 181 19.91 23.64 0.18
CA VAL A 181 19.46 24.25 -1.08
C VAL A 181 18.05 24.81 -1.03
N GLY A 182 17.46 24.93 0.18
CA GLY A 182 16.19 25.59 0.42
C GLY A 182 14.95 24.72 0.28
N ILE A 183 15.08 23.39 0.22
CA ILE A 183 13.93 22.48 0.19
C ILE A 183 13.36 22.35 1.61
N ASN A 184 12.06 22.62 1.75
CA ASN A 184 11.36 22.41 3.02
C ASN A 184 11.06 20.91 3.24
N THR A 185 11.92 20.24 4.00
CA THR A 185 11.80 18.79 4.26
C THR A 185 10.60 18.44 5.12
N SER A 186 10.07 19.36 5.95
CA SER A 186 8.82 19.15 6.69
C SER A 186 7.62 19.08 5.74
N TRP A 187 7.60 19.93 4.72
CA TRP A 187 6.58 19.87 3.67
C TRP A 187 6.68 18.56 2.86
N VAL A 188 7.89 18.10 2.57
CA VAL A 188 8.12 16.81 1.89
C VAL A 188 7.54 15.67 2.72
N LEU A 189 7.78 15.66 4.03
CA LEU A 189 7.25 14.63 4.93
C LEU A 189 5.71 14.67 4.97
N PHE A 190 5.13 15.86 5.14
CA PHE A 190 3.69 16.10 5.07
C PHE A 190 3.06 15.51 3.79
N MET A 191 3.61 15.85 2.62
CA MET A 191 3.11 15.34 1.32
C MET A 191 3.29 13.83 1.21
N SER A 192 4.38 13.27 1.72
CA SER A 192 4.62 11.82 1.69
C SER A 192 3.58 11.05 2.50
N PHE A 193 3.18 11.55 3.67
CA PHE A 193 2.12 10.94 4.47
C PHE A 193 0.74 11.08 3.81
N ALA A 194 0.42 12.24 3.24
CA ALA A 194 -0.83 12.44 2.50
C ALA A 194 -0.96 11.49 1.31
N MET A 195 0.09 11.41 0.46
CA MET A 195 0.12 10.55 -0.72
C MET A 195 0.11 9.07 -0.34
N SER A 196 0.89 8.70 0.68
CA SER A 196 0.94 7.32 1.18
C SER A 196 -0.42 6.85 1.69
N ALA A 197 -1.10 7.68 2.48
CA ALA A 197 -2.44 7.38 2.98
C ALA A 197 -3.47 7.30 1.85
N ALA A 198 -3.40 8.20 0.85
CA ALA A 198 -4.26 8.14 -0.33
C ALA A 198 -4.04 6.85 -1.15
N LEU A 199 -2.79 6.42 -1.33
CA LEU A 199 -2.45 5.16 -2.02
C LEU A 199 -2.95 3.93 -1.25
N GLY A 200 -2.77 3.93 0.07
CA GLY A 200 -3.32 2.87 0.93
C GLY A 200 -4.83 2.79 0.80
N ALA A 201 -5.52 3.92 0.95
CA ALA A 201 -6.97 4.00 0.82
C ALA A 201 -7.46 3.51 -0.55
N LEU A 202 -6.79 3.91 -1.62
CA LEU A 202 -7.10 3.49 -2.98
C LEU A 202 -6.95 1.97 -3.15
N GLY A 203 -5.88 1.37 -2.59
CA GLY A 203 -5.70 -0.07 -2.55
C GLY A 203 -6.83 -0.78 -1.81
N GLY A 204 -7.25 -0.24 -0.66
CA GLY A 204 -8.38 -0.75 0.13
C GLY A 204 -9.71 -0.68 -0.62
N ILE A 205 -10.02 0.45 -1.26
CA ILE A 205 -11.22 0.63 -2.09
C ILE A 205 -11.28 -0.41 -3.21
N LEU A 206 -10.17 -0.61 -3.91
CA LEU A 206 -10.09 -1.50 -5.07
C LEU A 206 -10.25 -2.97 -4.70
N VAL A 207 -9.73 -3.38 -3.54
CA VAL A 207 -9.75 -4.79 -3.13
C VAL A 207 -11.04 -5.18 -2.40
N THR A 208 -11.72 -4.23 -1.76
CA THR A 208 -12.92 -4.48 -0.95
C THR A 208 -14.03 -5.24 -1.69
N PRO A 209 -14.34 -4.99 -2.99
CA PRO A 209 -15.33 -5.79 -3.71
C PRO A 209 -14.94 -7.26 -3.90
N ILE A 210 -13.66 -7.59 -3.80
CA ILE A 210 -13.14 -8.96 -4.00
C ILE A 210 -13.00 -9.70 -2.68
N THR A 211 -12.46 -9.04 -1.64
CA THR A 211 -12.04 -9.71 -0.39
C THR A 211 -12.90 -9.37 0.82
N LEU A 212 -13.89 -8.46 0.67
CA LEU A 212 -14.59 -7.82 1.78
C LEU A 212 -13.65 -6.91 2.58
N THR A 213 -14.21 -6.15 3.51
CA THR A 213 -13.43 -5.30 4.43
C THR A 213 -13.94 -5.43 5.86
N SER A 214 -13.06 -5.23 6.82
CA SER A 214 -13.33 -5.22 8.25
C SER A 214 -12.36 -4.28 8.95
N TYR A 215 -12.63 -3.97 10.22
CA TYR A 215 -11.79 -3.07 11.01
C TYR A 215 -10.33 -3.54 11.19
N ASP A 216 -10.03 -4.82 10.99
CA ASP A 216 -8.73 -5.46 11.18
C ASP A 216 -8.02 -5.89 9.88
N VAL A 217 -8.68 -5.75 8.73
CA VAL A 217 -8.11 -6.15 7.42
C VAL A 217 -6.78 -5.45 7.11
N GLY A 218 -6.59 -4.24 7.65
CA GLY A 218 -5.38 -3.45 7.50
C GLY A 218 -4.12 -4.15 8.01
N ILE A 219 -4.23 -5.00 9.04
CA ILE A 219 -3.06 -5.70 9.62
C ILE A 219 -2.39 -6.57 8.56
N MET A 220 -3.13 -7.51 7.99
CA MET A 220 -2.58 -8.48 7.04
C MET A 220 -2.20 -7.83 5.71
N LEU A 221 -3.04 -6.93 5.18
CA LEU A 221 -2.74 -6.22 3.93
C LEU A 221 -1.54 -5.28 4.10
N GLY A 222 -1.42 -4.62 5.25
CA GLY A 222 -0.27 -3.80 5.58
C GLY A 222 1.02 -4.61 5.69
N LEU A 223 1.01 -5.73 6.42
CA LEU A 223 2.18 -6.60 6.54
C LEU A 223 2.60 -7.18 5.19
N LYS A 224 1.67 -7.64 4.35
CA LYS A 224 1.98 -8.13 3.00
C LYS A 224 2.48 -7.02 2.09
N GLY A 225 1.94 -5.80 2.21
CA GLY A 225 2.45 -4.62 1.53
C GLY A 225 3.88 -4.25 1.97
N PHE A 226 4.19 -4.39 3.26
CA PHE A 226 5.54 -4.23 3.77
C PHE A 226 6.49 -5.28 3.21
N VAL A 227 6.09 -6.58 3.22
CA VAL A 227 6.86 -7.65 2.57
C VAL A 227 7.14 -7.31 1.10
N ALA A 228 6.12 -6.85 0.38
CA ALA A 228 6.25 -6.44 -1.03
C ALA A 228 7.27 -5.29 -1.21
N ALA A 229 7.25 -4.28 -0.32
CA ALA A 229 8.22 -3.18 -0.33
C ALA A 229 9.66 -3.66 -0.06
N VAL A 230 9.84 -4.57 0.89
CA VAL A 230 11.16 -5.14 1.22
C VAL A 230 11.66 -6.02 0.08
N VAL A 231 10.83 -6.93 -0.43
CA VAL A 231 11.17 -7.82 -1.57
C VAL A 231 11.51 -7.01 -2.81
N GLY A 232 10.74 -5.95 -3.09
CA GLY A 232 11.00 -5.05 -4.21
C GLY A 232 12.26 -4.21 -4.04
N GLY A 233 12.69 -3.97 -2.80
CA GLY A 233 13.77 -3.06 -2.41
C GLY A 233 13.22 -1.74 -1.88
N LEU A 234 13.30 -1.58 -0.55
CA LEU A 234 12.83 -0.36 0.13
C LEU A 234 13.45 0.89 -0.50
N GLY A 235 12.59 1.87 -0.76
CA GLY A 235 13.00 3.13 -1.40
C GLY A 235 12.84 3.17 -2.93
N ASN A 236 12.65 2.02 -3.58
CA ASN A 236 12.44 1.95 -5.02
C ASN A 236 10.95 1.76 -5.35
N GLY A 237 10.30 2.78 -5.93
CA GLY A 237 8.87 2.73 -6.23
C GLY A 237 8.48 1.66 -7.26
N LEU A 238 9.27 1.50 -8.34
CA LEU A 238 9.02 0.42 -9.32
C LEU A 238 9.26 -0.96 -8.69
N GLY A 239 10.33 -1.07 -7.88
CA GLY A 239 10.61 -2.27 -7.11
C GLY A 239 9.44 -2.65 -6.20
N ALA A 240 8.83 -1.69 -5.51
CA ALA A 240 7.68 -1.92 -4.63
C ALA A 240 6.48 -2.55 -5.38
N VAL A 241 6.17 -2.05 -6.58
CA VAL A 241 5.08 -2.61 -7.41
C VAL A 241 5.40 -4.02 -7.89
N LEU A 242 6.62 -4.24 -8.41
CA LEU A 242 7.05 -5.56 -8.87
C LEU A 242 7.16 -6.56 -7.72
N GLY A 243 7.61 -6.10 -6.55
CA GLY A 243 7.59 -6.89 -5.32
C GLY A 243 6.17 -7.29 -4.90
N GLY A 244 5.21 -6.37 -5.01
CA GLY A 244 3.80 -6.64 -4.77
C GLY A 244 3.24 -7.70 -5.71
N LEU A 245 3.49 -7.57 -7.00
CA LEU A 245 3.08 -8.56 -8.00
C LEU A 245 3.69 -9.92 -7.74
N LEU A 246 5.00 -9.98 -7.43
CA LEU A 246 5.69 -11.21 -7.11
C LEU A 246 5.09 -11.90 -5.88
N VAL A 247 4.90 -11.15 -4.79
CA VAL A 247 4.29 -11.67 -3.54
C VAL A 247 2.89 -12.21 -3.81
N GLY A 248 2.05 -11.44 -4.52
CA GLY A 248 0.68 -11.88 -4.83
C GLY A 248 0.62 -13.13 -5.73
N ILE A 249 1.50 -13.21 -6.74
CA ILE A 249 1.58 -14.38 -7.61
C ILE A 249 2.03 -15.61 -6.81
N LEU A 250 3.08 -15.50 -6.00
CA LEU A 250 3.56 -16.62 -5.19
C LEU A 250 2.53 -17.05 -4.15
N GLU A 251 1.82 -16.13 -3.53
CA GLU A 251 0.73 -16.42 -2.60
C GLU A 251 -0.40 -17.20 -3.31
N ALA A 252 -0.86 -16.73 -4.47
CA ALA A 252 -1.94 -17.37 -5.22
C ALA A 252 -1.52 -18.77 -5.74
N MET A 253 -0.29 -18.91 -6.25
CA MET A 253 0.24 -20.21 -6.69
C MET A 253 0.40 -21.17 -5.50
N GLY A 254 0.91 -20.70 -4.37
CA GLY A 254 1.04 -21.51 -3.16
C GLY A 254 -0.31 -21.92 -2.59
N ALA A 255 -1.30 -21.03 -2.57
CA ALA A 255 -2.66 -21.34 -2.16
C ALA A 255 -3.31 -22.40 -3.07
N GLY A 256 -3.05 -22.31 -4.38
CA GLY A 256 -3.66 -23.20 -5.38
C GLY A 256 -2.97 -24.58 -5.51
N TYR A 257 -1.64 -24.63 -5.41
CA TYR A 257 -0.88 -25.88 -5.65
C TYR A 257 -0.42 -26.57 -4.36
N ILE A 258 -0.28 -25.85 -3.25
CA ILE A 258 0.19 -26.43 -1.98
C ILE A 258 -0.99 -26.53 -1.01
N SER A 259 -1.46 -25.41 -0.48
CA SER A 259 -2.61 -25.35 0.43
C SER A 259 -3.06 -23.92 0.66
N SER A 260 -4.37 -23.70 0.62
CA SER A 260 -4.97 -22.42 0.96
C SER A 260 -4.80 -22.04 2.44
N ALA A 261 -4.61 -23.01 3.34
CA ALA A 261 -4.39 -22.79 4.77
C ALA A 261 -3.06 -22.08 5.04
N TYR A 262 -2.06 -22.27 4.19
CA TYR A 262 -0.72 -21.68 4.36
C TYR A 262 -0.49 -20.45 3.48
N LYS A 263 -1.53 -19.94 2.77
CA LYS A 263 -1.37 -18.79 1.86
C LYS A 263 -0.71 -17.59 2.52
N ASP A 264 -1.12 -17.29 3.76
CA ASP A 264 -0.61 -16.11 4.48
C ASP A 264 0.82 -16.29 5.01
N ALA A 265 1.33 -17.53 5.11
CA ALA A 265 2.71 -17.80 5.50
C ALA A 265 3.70 -17.54 4.36
N ILE A 266 3.27 -17.67 3.10
CA ILE A 266 4.16 -17.57 1.92
C ILE A 266 4.88 -16.21 1.84
N PRO A 267 4.21 -15.06 1.99
CA PRO A 267 4.87 -13.77 2.02
C PRO A 267 5.96 -13.67 3.12
N PHE A 268 5.68 -14.22 4.30
CA PHE A 268 6.63 -14.16 5.43
C PHE A 268 7.83 -15.09 5.26
N VAL A 269 7.64 -16.25 4.65
CA VAL A 269 8.77 -17.13 4.25
C VAL A 269 9.61 -16.44 3.19
N LEU A 270 8.97 -15.79 2.21
CA LEU A 270 9.65 -15.06 1.15
C LEU A 270 10.50 -13.92 1.70
N ILE A 271 9.99 -13.10 2.65
CA ILE A 271 10.79 -12.02 3.24
C ILE A 271 11.99 -12.56 3.99
N LEU A 272 11.85 -13.65 4.74
CA LEU A 272 12.99 -14.29 5.43
C LEU A 272 14.04 -14.74 4.43
N PHE A 273 13.63 -15.41 3.36
CA PHE A 273 14.55 -15.82 2.29
C PHE A 273 15.26 -14.62 1.67
N MET A 274 14.53 -13.54 1.37
CA MET A 274 15.09 -12.31 0.79
C MET A 274 16.07 -11.64 1.72
N LEU A 275 15.80 -11.57 3.02
CA LEU A 275 16.71 -10.96 4.00
C LEU A 275 18.03 -11.74 4.13
N PHE A 276 18.01 -13.08 3.98
CA PHE A 276 19.22 -13.90 4.02
C PHE A 276 20.06 -13.80 2.73
N PHE A 277 19.41 -13.85 1.56
CA PHE A 277 20.12 -13.98 0.28
C PHE A 277 20.24 -12.64 -0.47
N MET A 278 19.26 -11.75 -0.33
CA MET A 278 19.17 -10.47 -1.03
C MET A 278 18.67 -9.34 -0.10
N PRO A 279 19.44 -8.97 0.95
CA PRO A 279 18.98 -8.05 2.00
C PRO A 279 18.59 -6.65 1.50
N ARG A 280 19.00 -6.29 0.28
CA ARG A 280 18.62 -5.02 -0.38
C ARG A 280 17.35 -5.13 -1.22
N GLY A 281 16.73 -6.31 -1.30
CA GLY A 281 15.62 -6.58 -2.22
C GLY A 281 16.06 -6.74 -3.67
N LEU A 282 15.10 -7.04 -4.56
CA LEU A 282 15.38 -7.32 -5.97
C LEU A 282 15.92 -6.10 -6.74
N PHE A 283 15.44 -4.90 -6.41
CA PHE A 283 15.76 -3.64 -7.09
C PHE A 283 16.40 -2.60 -6.17
N GLY A 284 16.92 -3.03 -5.02
CA GLY A 284 17.63 -2.17 -4.08
C GLY A 284 18.91 -1.60 -4.72
N GLY A 285 19.10 -0.29 -4.62
CA GLY A 285 20.28 0.40 -5.17
C GLY A 285 21.57 -0.06 -4.49
N LYS A 286 22.67 -0.14 -5.26
CA LYS A 286 23.99 -0.23 -4.68
C LYS A 286 24.27 1.05 -3.91
N SER A 287 24.37 1.01 -2.58
CA SER A 287 24.97 2.12 -1.86
C SER A 287 26.41 2.22 -2.38
N SER A 288 26.73 3.33 -3.03
CA SER A 288 28.13 3.67 -3.20
C SER A 288 28.63 4.08 -1.82
N ASP A 289 29.23 3.16 -1.09
CA ASP A 289 30.10 3.50 0.02
C ASP A 289 31.25 4.34 -0.58
N ARG A 290 31.00 5.64 -0.72
CA ARG A 290 32.07 6.61 -0.89
C ARG A 290 32.46 7.04 0.51
N VAL A 291 33.58 6.49 0.92
CA VAL A 291 34.45 6.94 2.00
C VAL A 291 34.68 8.44 1.91
#